data_2587f14006341c27882b00bc5e7ff1cc
#
_entry.id   2587f14006341c27882b00bc5e7ff1cc
#
_cell.length_a   1.000
_cell.length_b   1.000
_cell.length_c   1.000
_cell.angle_alpha   90.00
_cell.angle_beta   90.00
_cell.angle_gamma   90.00
#
_symmetry.space_group_name_H-M   'P 1'
#
loop_
_entity.id
_entity.type
_entity.pdbx_description
1 polymer ?
#
loop_
_entity_poly.entity_id
_entity_poly.type
_entity_poly.pdbx_seq_one_letter_code
_entity_poly.pdbx_strand_id
1 'polypeptide(L)'
;MVITKNKKAYWEYTILDEYVSGIILLGSELKPLINNKVSLNESYCIIDDGEVFIKGMYISENNLVGKYDSHNPNRIRKLLLNKKEINVITKKITQKGMTLIPLNIHKNKTGLIKVKIALARGKKLYDKKNIIKDRDIKRDLNRELKTNR
;
A
#
# COMPACT_ATOMS: atom_id res chain seq x y z
N MET A 1 1.75 14.72 10.94
CA MET A 1 2.78 13.95 11.68
C MET A 1 2.91 12.56 11.06
N VAL A 2 4.12 12.22 10.65
CA VAL A 2 4.38 10.90 10.04
C VAL A 2 4.49 9.84 11.13
N ILE A 3 3.73 8.76 10.98
CA ILE A 3 3.75 7.63 11.91
C ILE A 3 4.84 6.64 11.52
N THR A 4 4.87 6.25 10.24
CA THR A 4 5.90 5.33 9.73
C THR A 4 6.18 5.63 8.26
N LYS A 5 7.40 5.29 7.82
CA LYS A 5 7.85 5.47 6.44
C LYS A 5 8.24 4.15 5.82
N ASN A 6 8.06 4.04 4.53
CA ASN A 6 8.56 2.92 3.73
C ASN A 6 9.92 3.31 3.17
N LYS A 7 10.98 3.05 3.92
CA LYS A 7 12.34 3.42 3.52
C LYS A 7 12.79 2.71 2.25
N LYS A 8 12.40 1.45 2.08
CA LYS A 8 12.74 0.68 0.87
C LYS A 8 12.19 1.30 -0.40
N ALA A 9 11.03 1.96 -0.33
CA ALA A 9 10.40 2.58 -1.50
C ALA A 9 11.33 3.58 -2.18
N TYR A 10 12.00 4.40 -1.39
CA TYR A 10 12.89 5.43 -1.92
C TYR A 10 14.20 4.86 -2.48
N TRP A 11 14.58 3.67 -2.04
CA TRP A 11 15.79 3.00 -2.52
C TRP A 11 15.54 2.19 -3.80
N GLU A 12 14.39 1.51 -3.86
CA GLU A 12 14.09 0.54 -4.91
C GLU A 12 13.29 1.15 -6.06
N TYR A 13 12.65 2.30 -5.84
CA TYR A 13 11.74 2.89 -6.82
C TYR A 13 12.06 4.35 -7.10
N THR A 14 11.82 4.74 -8.35
CA THR A 14 11.76 6.15 -8.73
C THR A 14 10.31 6.62 -8.55
N ILE A 15 10.12 7.58 -7.67
CA ILE A 15 8.78 8.11 -7.36
C ILE A 15 8.39 9.10 -8.45
N LEU A 16 7.25 8.88 -9.09
CA LEU A 16 6.79 9.72 -10.21
C LEU A 16 5.63 10.63 -9.83
N ASP A 17 4.59 10.08 -9.21
CA ASP A 17 3.42 10.84 -8.73
C ASP A 17 3.04 10.37 -7.35
N GLU A 18 2.57 11.30 -6.52
CA GLU A 18 2.15 11.00 -5.16
C GLU A 18 0.67 11.33 -4.97
N TYR A 19 0.00 10.52 -4.15
CA TYR A 19 -1.40 10.70 -3.78
C TYR A 19 -1.57 10.49 -2.29
N VAL A 20 -2.55 11.16 -1.69
CA VAL A 20 -2.92 10.94 -0.29
C VAL A 20 -4.24 10.19 -0.28
N SER A 21 -4.25 9.03 0.37
CA SER A 21 -5.45 8.21 0.47
C SER A 21 -5.92 8.11 1.92
N GLY A 22 -7.24 7.90 2.10
CA GLY A 22 -7.76 7.41 3.36
C GLY A 22 -7.51 5.91 3.48
N ILE A 23 -7.74 5.36 4.66
CA ILE A 23 -7.61 3.93 4.90
C ILE A 23 -8.72 3.47 5.83
N ILE A 24 -9.31 2.32 5.51
CA ILE A 24 -10.32 1.71 6.37
C ILE A 24 -9.62 0.79 7.37
N LEU A 25 -9.70 1.16 8.64
CA LEU A 25 -9.09 0.42 9.74
C LEU A 25 -10.15 -0.17 10.66
N LEU A 26 -9.82 -1.30 11.27
CA LEU A 26 -10.59 -1.84 12.39
C LEU A 26 -10.22 -1.08 13.66
N GLY A 27 -11.13 -1.05 14.65
CA GLY A 27 -10.86 -0.38 15.92
C GLY A 27 -9.60 -0.91 16.62
N SER A 28 -9.36 -2.21 16.53
CA SER A 28 -8.19 -2.85 17.14
C SER A 28 -6.86 -2.47 16.47
N GLU A 29 -6.90 -1.95 15.25
CA GLU A 29 -5.70 -1.57 14.49
C GLU A 29 -5.18 -0.17 14.84
N LEU A 30 -6.05 0.69 15.34
CA LEU A 30 -5.73 2.11 15.51
C LEU A 30 -4.65 2.33 16.56
N LYS A 31 -4.77 1.72 17.73
CA LYS A 31 -3.81 1.90 18.82
C LYS A 31 -2.41 1.39 18.49
N PRO A 32 -2.25 0.16 17.96
CA PRO A 32 -0.92 -0.28 17.51
C PRO A 32 -0.33 0.62 16.43
N LEU A 33 -1.16 1.10 15.51
CA LEU A 33 -0.71 1.99 14.44
C LEU A 33 -0.13 3.30 15.01
N ILE A 34 -0.86 3.95 15.91
CA ILE A 34 -0.43 5.20 16.55
C ILE A 34 0.86 5.00 17.36
N ASN A 35 1.05 3.82 17.93
CA ASN A 35 2.23 3.47 18.72
C ASN A 35 3.39 2.95 17.87
N ASN A 36 3.36 3.18 16.56
CA ASN A 36 4.41 2.76 15.62
C ASN A 36 4.60 1.25 15.50
N LYS A 37 3.62 0.46 15.89
CA LYS A 37 3.66 -1.00 15.75
C LYS A 37 3.11 -1.43 14.40
N VAL A 38 3.66 -0.83 13.35
CA VAL A 38 3.24 -1.03 11.97
C VAL A 38 4.48 -1.08 11.07
N SER A 39 4.43 -1.89 10.03
CA SER A 39 5.52 -1.98 9.05
C SER A 39 4.96 -1.91 7.63
N LEU A 40 5.62 -1.11 6.79
CA LEU A 40 5.33 -1.00 5.37
C LEU A 40 6.38 -1.67 4.48
N ASN A 41 7.38 -2.32 5.05
CA ASN A 41 8.57 -2.79 4.32
C ASN A 41 8.25 -3.72 3.14
N GLU A 42 7.27 -4.59 3.30
CA GLU A 42 6.90 -5.55 2.27
C GLU A 42 5.52 -5.21 1.66
N SER A 43 5.09 -3.95 1.80
CA SER A 43 3.77 -3.55 1.37
C SER A 43 3.76 -3.03 -0.05
N TYR A 44 2.64 -3.19 -0.70
CA TYR A 44 2.35 -2.67 -2.03
C TYR A 44 0.85 -2.48 -2.19
N CYS A 45 0.46 -1.71 -3.18
CA CYS A 45 -0.94 -1.45 -3.45
C CYS A 45 -1.40 -2.20 -4.70
N ILE A 46 -2.65 -2.64 -4.67
CA ILE A 46 -3.29 -3.30 -5.81
C ILE A 46 -4.60 -2.60 -6.13
N ILE A 47 -5.04 -2.72 -7.38
CA ILE A 47 -6.35 -2.22 -7.82
C ILE A 47 -7.18 -3.41 -8.26
N ASP A 48 -8.36 -3.54 -7.68
CA ASP A 48 -9.32 -4.59 -8.02
C ASP A 48 -10.70 -3.97 -8.14
N ASP A 49 -11.31 -4.11 -9.31
CA ASP A 49 -12.66 -3.66 -9.60
C ASP A 49 -12.90 -2.19 -9.25
N GLY A 50 -11.96 -1.33 -9.62
CA GLY A 50 -12.04 0.11 -9.39
C GLY A 50 -11.80 0.53 -7.95
N GLU A 51 -11.30 -0.36 -7.11
CA GLU A 51 -10.96 -0.08 -5.71
C GLU A 51 -9.48 -0.34 -5.47
N VAL A 52 -8.90 0.43 -4.55
CA VAL A 52 -7.47 0.33 -4.22
C VAL A 52 -7.32 -0.32 -2.85
N PHE A 53 -6.41 -1.28 -2.77
CA PHE A 53 -6.11 -2.01 -1.53
C PHE A 53 -4.62 -1.97 -1.25
N ILE A 54 -4.25 -2.03 0.02
CA ILE A 54 -2.87 -2.18 0.45
C ILE A 54 -2.66 -3.59 1.00
N LYS A 55 -1.63 -4.26 0.49
CA LYS A 55 -1.23 -5.62 0.88
C LYS A 55 0.14 -5.59 1.52
N GLY A 56 0.38 -6.52 2.44
CA GLY A 56 1.68 -6.63 3.08
C GLY A 56 1.96 -5.60 4.16
N MET A 57 0.98 -4.78 4.51
CA MET A 57 1.11 -3.87 5.64
C MET A 57 0.82 -4.63 6.93
N TYR A 58 1.82 -4.67 7.79
CA TYR A 58 1.73 -5.35 9.09
C TYR A 58 1.32 -4.35 10.17
N ILE A 59 0.25 -4.64 10.89
CA ILE A 59 -0.14 -3.91 12.10
C ILE A 59 -0.21 -4.92 13.24
N SER A 60 0.60 -4.73 14.26
CA SER A 60 0.69 -5.63 15.41
C SER A 60 -0.66 -5.86 16.06
N GLU A 61 -0.88 -7.06 16.57
CA GLU A 61 -2.07 -7.36 17.35
C GLU A 61 -2.07 -6.56 18.65
N ASN A 62 -3.26 -6.14 19.08
CA ASN A 62 -3.42 -5.48 20.36
C ASN A 62 -3.68 -6.53 21.43
N ASN A 63 -2.63 -6.88 22.18
CA ASN A 63 -2.71 -7.92 23.22
C ASN A 63 -3.54 -7.53 24.43
N LEU A 64 -3.95 -6.26 24.53
CA LEU A 64 -4.78 -5.76 25.63
C LEU A 64 -6.27 -6.04 25.41
N VAL A 65 -6.67 -6.39 24.19
CA VAL A 65 -8.03 -6.80 23.88
C VAL A 65 -8.10 -8.32 23.76
N GLY A 66 -9.25 -8.91 24.06
CA GLY A 66 -9.45 -10.34 23.95
C GLY A 66 -9.29 -10.84 22.51
N LYS A 67 -9.13 -12.13 22.33
CA LYS A 67 -8.94 -12.76 21.01
C LYS A 67 -10.03 -12.40 20.01
N TYR A 68 -11.23 -12.12 20.47
CA TYR A 68 -12.39 -11.80 19.63
C TYR A 68 -12.33 -10.37 19.07
N ASP A 69 -11.58 -9.48 19.75
CA ASP A 69 -11.46 -8.08 19.36
C ASP A 69 -10.13 -7.77 18.66
N SER A 70 -9.32 -8.81 18.46
CA SER A 70 -8.04 -8.68 17.76
C SER A 70 -8.24 -8.78 16.25
N HIS A 71 -7.25 -8.37 15.51
CA HIS A 71 -7.28 -8.40 14.04
C HIS A 71 -6.15 -9.28 13.50
N ASN A 72 -6.26 -9.66 12.22
CA ASN A 72 -5.14 -10.28 11.50
C ASN A 72 -4.11 -9.19 11.19
N PRO A 73 -2.86 -9.30 11.69
CA PRO A 73 -1.84 -8.29 11.45
C PRO A 73 -1.59 -7.99 9.97
N ASN A 74 -1.75 -8.98 9.11
CA ASN A 74 -1.51 -8.87 7.67
C ASN A 74 -2.79 -8.67 6.86
N ARG A 75 -3.86 -8.22 7.46
CA ARG A 75 -5.13 -8.01 6.79
C ARG A 75 -4.97 -7.06 5.60
N ILE A 76 -5.59 -7.39 4.47
CA ILE A 76 -5.66 -6.50 3.32
C ILE A 76 -6.61 -5.36 3.68
N ARG A 77 -6.16 -4.11 3.49
CA ARG A 77 -6.93 -2.94 3.88
C ARG A 77 -7.27 -2.10 2.65
N LYS A 78 -8.48 -1.56 2.64
CA LYS A 78 -8.94 -0.72 1.55
C LYS A 78 -8.45 0.71 1.74
N LEU A 79 -7.94 1.30 0.65
CA LEU A 79 -7.58 2.71 0.61
C LEU A 79 -8.70 3.50 -0.07
N LEU A 80 -8.89 4.72 0.40
CA LEU A 80 -9.97 5.59 -0.10
C LEU A 80 -9.38 6.72 -0.93
N LEU A 81 -9.75 6.71 -2.20
CA LEU A 81 -9.37 7.72 -3.19
C LEU A 81 -10.61 8.07 -4.01
N ASN A 82 -10.63 9.26 -4.61
CA ASN A 82 -11.74 9.58 -5.50
C ASN A 82 -11.60 8.85 -6.84
N LYS A 83 -12.72 8.74 -7.56
CA LYS A 83 -12.75 7.97 -8.82
C LYS A 83 -11.81 8.52 -9.88
N LYS A 84 -11.63 9.84 -9.94
CA LYS A 84 -10.73 10.48 -10.90
C LYS A 84 -9.29 10.05 -10.67
N GLU A 85 -8.88 10.04 -9.42
CA GLU A 85 -7.53 9.60 -9.04
C GLU A 85 -7.32 8.12 -9.37
N ILE A 86 -8.29 7.27 -9.03
CA ILE A 86 -8.21 5.83 -9.31
C ILE A 86 -8.11 5.58 -10.82
N ASN A 87 -8.88 6.30 -11.63
CA ASN A 87 -8.84 6.16 -13.08
C ASN A 87 -7.48 6.54 -13.66
N VAL A 88 -6.90 7.65 -13.20
CA VAL A 88 -5.57 8.09 -13.63
C VAL A 88 -4.51 7.06 -13.24
N ILE A 89 -4.57 6.59 -12.01
CA ILE A 89 -3.63 5.58 -11.49
C ILE A 89 -3.72 4.29 -12.30
N THR A 90 -4.95 3.81 -12.53
CA THR A 90 -5.19 2.57 -13.28
C THR A 90 -4.60 2.65 -14.69
N LYS A 91 -4.81 3.77 -15.37
CA LYS A 91 -4.26 3.98 -16.72
C LYS A 91 -2.73 3.95 -16.72
N LYS A 92 -2.12 4.61 -15.76
CA LYS A 92 -0.64 4.65 -15.67
C LYS A 92 -0.05 3.28 -15.35
N ILE A 93 -0.72 2.49 -14.52
CA ILE A 93 -0.27 1.13 -14.22
C ILE A 93 -0.37 0.24 -15.46
N THR A 94 -1.52 0.28 -16.15
CA THR A 94 -1.77 -0.61 -17.29
C THR A 94 -1.01 -0.20 -18.55
N GLN A 95 -0.93 1.10 -18.85
CA GLN A 95 -0.35 1.60 -20.09
C GLN A 95 1.15 1.87 -19.99
N LYS A 96 1.62 2.32 -18.84
CA LYS A 96 3.02 2.74 -18.64
C LYS A 96 3.84 1.79 -17.76
N GLY A 97 3.23 0.72 -17.27
CA GLY A 97 3.94 -0.25 -16.47
C GLY A 97 4.43 0.24 -15.12
N MET A 98 3.75 1.23 -14.55
CA MET A 98 4.08 1.74 -13.22
C MET A 98 3.53 0.82 -12.13
N THR A 99 4.09 0.95 -10.94
CA THR A 99 3.66 0.23 -9.73
C THR A 99 3.12 1.24 -8.72
N LEU A 100 2.15 0.82 -7.93
CA LEU A 100 1.60 1.66 -6.86
C LEU A 100 2.12 1.15 -5.52
N ILE A 101 2.81 2.01 -4.78
CA ILE A 101 3.44 1.65 -3.52
C ILE A 101 3.09 2.65 -2.43
N PRO A 102 3.00 2.22 -1.15
CA PRO A 102 2.83 3.15 -0.05
C PRO A 102 4.17 3.77 0.34
N LEU A 103 4.17 5.07 0.63
CA LEU A 103 5.35 5.80 1.05
C LEU A 103 5.40 6.02 2.55
N ASN A 104 4.28 6.42 3.14
CA ASN A 104 4.20 6.64 4.58
C ASN A 104 2.75 6.55 5.06
N ILE A 105 2.63 6.41 6.37
CA ILE A 105 1.37 6.55 7.07
C ILE A 105 1.51 7.78 7.96
N HIS A 106 0.55 8.68 7.89
CA HIS A 106 0.60 9.92 8.66
C HIS A 106 -0.77 10.28 9.21
N LYS A 107 -0.74 11.13 10.22
CA LYS A 107 -1.94 11.70 10.82
C LYS A 107 -2.07 13.13 10.31
N ASN A 108 -3.22 13.46 9.73
CA ASN A 108 -3.45 14.81 9.22
C ASN A 108 -3.82 15.79 10.34
N LYS A 109 -4.03 17.05 9.99
CA LYS A 109 -4.35 18.12 10.97
C LYS A 109 -5.64 17.87 11.73
N THR A 110 -6.59 17.16 11.13
CA THR A 110 -7.87 16.83 11.75
C THR A 110 -7.84 15.53 12.56
N GLY A 111 -6.70 14.87 12.64
CA GLY A 111 -6.53 13.64 13.41
C GLY A 111 -6.86 12.36 12.66
N LEU A 112 -7.13 12.44 11.36
CA LEU A 112 -7.39 11.25 10.53
C LEU A 112 -6.11 10.59 10.07
N ILE A 113 -6.12 9.27 10.03
CA ILE A 113 -5.00 8.49 9.52
C ILE A 113 -5.09 8.47 8.00
N LYS A 114 -3.98 8.84 7.36
CA LYS A 114 -3.84 8.86 5.91
C LYS A 114 -2.62 8.05 5.48
N VAL A 115 -2.69 7.52 4.27
CA VAL A 115 -1.58 6.79 3.66
C VAL A 115 -1.15 7.55 2.40
N LYS A 116 0.11 7.96 2.37
CA LYS A 116 0.68 8.55 1.16
C LYS A 116 1.15 7.41 0.27
N ILE A 117 0.62 7.37 -0.94
CA ILE A 117 0.97 6.36 -1.93
C ILE A 117 1.58 7.03 -3.15
N ALA A 118 2.29 6.26 -3.94
CA ALA A 118 2.95 6.80 -5.12
C ALA A 118 2.91 5.85 -6.30
N LEU A 119 2.79 6.43 -7.48
CA LEU A 119 3.11 5.75 -8.72
C LEU A 119 4.61 5.78 -8.90
N ALA A 120 5.21 4.64 -9.14
CA ALA A 120 6.65 4.51 -9.16
C ALA A 120 7.10 3.48 -10.19
N ARG A 121 8.38 3.58 -10.56
CA ARG A 121 9.06 2.57 -11.36
C ARG A 121 10.23 2.03 -10.56
N GLY A 122 10.48 0.72 -10.69
CA GLY A 122 11.68 0.14 -10.10
C GLY A 122 12.91 0.87 -10.62
N LYS A 123 13.86 1.18 -9.72
CA LYS A 123 15.14 1.73 -10.14
C LYS A 123 15.87 0.65 -10.94
N LYS A 124 15.97 0.90 -12.23
CA LYS A 124 16.59 -0.06 -13.13
C LYS A 124 18.09 -0.01 -13.05
N LEU A 125 18.66 -1.09 -12.65
CA LEU A 125 20.04 -1.38 -13.00
C LEU A 125 20.09 -1.90 -14.44
N TYR A 126 19.26 -1.41 -15.30
CA TYR A 126 19.22 -1.64 -16.77
C TYR A 126 19.56 -3.08 -17.19
N ASP A 127 19.15 -4.04 -16.41
CA ASP A 127 19.45 -5.43 -16.62
C ASP A 127 18.17 -6.14 -17.11
N LYS A 128 18.33 -6.97 -18.14
CA LYS A 128 17.23 -7.79 -18.66
C LYS A 128 16.55 -8.62 -17.57
N LYS A 129 17.30 -9.03 -16.55
CA LYS A 129 16.77 -9.76 -15.40
C LYS A 129 15.75 -8.93 -14.63
N ASN A 130 15.97 -7.63 -14.47
CA ASN A 130 15.04 -6.75 -13.78
C ASN A 130 13.73 -6.58 -14.56
N ILE A 131 13.81 -6.52 -15.89
CA ILE A 131 12.61 -6.44 -16.73
C ILE A 131 11.76 -7.70 -16.60
N ILE A 132 12.39 -8.86 -16.60
CA ILE A 132 11.70 -10.14 -16.42
C ILE A 132 11.07 -10.22 -15.03
N LYS A 133 11.79 -9.79 -14.01
CA LYS A 133 11.30 -9.75 -12.63
C LYS A 133 10.07 -8.86 -12.48
N ASP A 134 10.08 -7.69 -13.11
CA ASP A 134 8.94 -6.77 -13.10
C ASP A 134 7.71 -7.40 -13.76
N ARG A 135 7.90 -8.13 -14.87
CA ARG A 135 6.81 -8.84 -15.53
C ARG A 135 6.23 -9.94 -14.65
N ASP A 136 7.07 -10.67 -13.95
CA ASP A 136 6.64 -11.73 -13.04
C ASP A 136 5.85 -11.17 -11.86
N ILE A 137 6.28 -10.05 -11.29
CA ILE A 137 5.56 -9.37 -10.22
C ILE A 137 4.16 -8.96 -10.70
N LYS A 138 4.04 -8.40 -11.90
CA LYS A 138 2.75 -8.02 -12.46
C LYS A 138 1.82 -9.23 -12.65
N ARG A 139 2.35 -10.36 -13.11
CA ARG A 139 1.57 -11.59 -13.23
C ARG A 139 1.05 -12.05 -11.87
N ASP A 140 1.89 -12.00 -10.85
CA ASP A 140 1.51 -12.39 -9.50
C ASP A 140 0.44 -11.49 -8.94
N LEU A 141 0.53 -10.18 -9.15
CA LEU A 141 -0.51 -9.23 -8.77
C LEU A 141 -1.83 -9.55 -9.44
N ASN A 142 -1.80 -9.83 -10.74
CA ASN A 142 -3.00 -10.19 -11.48
C ASN A 142 -3.64 -11.48 -10.97
N ARG A 143 -2.84 -12.47 -10.61
CA ARG A 143 -3.34 -13.71 -10.00
C ARG A 143 -4.02 -13.46 -8.67
N GLU A 144 -3.42 -12.63 -7.82
CA GLU A 144 -3.99 -12.28 -6.53
C GLU A 144 -5.32 -11.54 -6.68
N LEU A 145 -5.41 -10.62 -7.64
CA LEU A 145 -6.65 -9.91 -7.94
C LEU A 145 -7.76 -10.87 -8.34
N LYS A 146 -7.45 -11.88 -9.15
CA LYS A 146 -8.42 -12.89 -9.56
C LYS A 146 -8.84 -13.79 -8.40
N THR A 147 -7.92 -14.10 -7.50
CA THR A 147 -8.17 -15.00 -6.37
C THR A 147 -9.00 -14.33 -5.27
N ASN A 148 -8.88 -13.03 -5.11
CA ASN A 148 -9.54 -12.25 -4.06
C ASN A 148 -10.94 -11.74 -4.45
N ARG A 149 -11.45 -12.13 -5.59
CA ARG A 149 -12.80 -11.77 -6.05
C ARG A 149 -13.89 -12.69 -5.53
#